data_6d649aaa76e635bd4c1c8c44856bbbaa
#
_entry.id   6d649aaa76e635bd4c1c8c44856bbbaa
#
_cell.length_a   1.000
_cell.length_b   1.000
_cell.length_c   1.000
_cell.angle_alpha   90.00
_cell.angle_beta   90.00
_cell.angle_gamma   90.00
#
_symmetry.space_group_name_H-M   'P 1'
#
loop_
_entity.id
_entity.type
_entity.pdbx_description
1 polymer ?
#
loop_
_entity_poly.entity_id
_entity_poly.type
_entity_poly.pdbx_seq_one_letter_code
_entity_poly.pdbx_strand_id
1 'polypeptide(L)'
;MWERLSANFYVAFDAVISNKLRSILTALGIIFGVGAVIAMLAIGNGAQQEILEQIKLVGVNNIVIEPIVEQEEENLNESADDSEKEKKKFSPGLTIRDAQAIIDIIPTIQENSPEIILDTYIIKRGIRRSTKLVGVTPTYFKLTTFNLAEGKMFTPEQILLGSPVCIIGKAVQTKFFPTEDPIGKTIKCGSQWLEVVGVLEERYISEKSMENLGIRNFNMDVYTPIQSILIRYENR
;
A
#
# COMPACT_ATOMS: atom_id res chain seq x y z
N MET A 1 25.84 55.12 29.61
CA MET A 1 25.94 54.06 28.57
C MET A 1 24.65 53.98 27.74
N TRP A 2 23.47 54.02 28.37
CA TRP A 2 22.16 53.97 27.72
C TRP A 2 21.87 55.18 26.83
N GLU A 3 22.22 56.42 27.24
CA GLU A 3 22.02 57.64 26.44
C GLU A 3 22.80 57.63 25.10
N ARG A 4 23.99 57.07 25.08
CA ARG A 4 24.77 56.93 23.80
C ARG A 4 24.17 55.88 22.88
N LEU A 5 23.58 54.82 23.42
CA LEU A 5 22.88 53.82 22.66
C LEU A 5 21.60 54.37 22.01
N SER A 6 20.82 55.14 22.75
CA SER A 6 19.60 55.79 22.24
C SER A 6 19.88 56.84 21.15
N ALA A 7 20.94 57.63 21.31
CA ALA A 7 21.36 58.61 20.31
C ALA A 7 21.83 57.96 19.00
N ASN A 8 22.61 56.84 19.11
CA ASN A 8 23.07 56.10 17.94
C ASN A 8 21.89 55.42 17.23
N PHE A 9 20.89 54.92 17.96
CA PHE A 9 19.69 54.34 17.39
C PHE A 9 18.86 55.35 16.59
N TYR A 10 18.75 56.57 17.11
CA TYR A 10 18.03 57.65 16.43
C TYR A 10 18.72 58.06 15.12
N VAL A 11 20.03 58.21 15.14
CA VAL A 11 20.84 58.52 13.95
C VAL A 11 20.74 57.41 12.91
N ALA A 12 20.79 56.16 13.34
CA ALA A 12 20.67 54.99 12.42
C ALA A 12 19.26 54.94 11.78
N PHE A 13 18.22 55.22 12.56
CA PHE A 13 16.85 55.27 12.06
C PHE A 13 16.61 56.37 11.06
N ASP A 14 17.15 57.57 11.33
CA ASP A 14 17.07 58.71 10.42
C ASP A 14 17.84 58.45 9.08
N ALA A 15 18.99 57.80 9.15
CA ALA A 15 19.75 57.41 7.98
C ALA A 15 19.00 56.38 7.09
N VAL A 16 18.23 55.47 7.71
CA VAL A 16 17.35 54.51 7.00
C VAL A 16 16.20 55.22 6.31
N ILE A 17 15.57 56.17 6.97
CA ILE A 17 14.45 56.94 6.41
C ILE A 17 14.90 57.91 5.34
N SER A 18 16.09 58.50 5.46
CA SER A 18 16.68 59.42 4.48
C SER A 18 16.98 58.74 3.12
N ASN A 19 17.30 57.42 3.13
CA ASN A 19 17.59 56.64 1.94
C ASN A 19 16.62 55.48 1.72
N LYS A 20 15.33 55.76 1.71
CA LYS A 20 14.22 54.77 1.67
C LYS A 20 14.39 53.71 0.59
N LEU A 21 14.77 54.12 -0.64
CA LEU A 21 14.90 53.16 -1.77
C LEU A 21 16.01 52.13 -1.55
N ARG A 22 17.16 52.57 -1.03
CA ARG A 22 18.29 51.68 -0.73
C ARG A 22 17.97 50.73 0.42
N SER A 23 17.34 51.25 1.46
CA SER A 23 16.95 50.48 2.64
C SER A 23 15.90 49.40 2.29
N ILE A 24 14.90 49.75 1.46
CA ILE A 24 13.89 48.80 0.97
C ILE A 24 14.55 47.72 0.11
N LEU A 25 15.43 48.09 -0.83
CA LEU A 25 16.12 47.11 -1.71
C LEU A 25 16.97 46.14 -0.92
N THR A 26 17.75 46.62 0.07
CA THR A 26 18.56 45.72 0.91
C THR A 26 17.71 44.85 1.82
N ALA A 27 16.64 45.38 2.43
CA ALA A 27 15.72 44.57 3.22
C ALA A 27 15.01 43.51 2.37
N LEU A 28 14.59 43.88 1.17
CA LEU A 28 13.94 42.96 0.24
C LEU A 28 14.91 41.80 -0.17
N GLY A 29 16.19 42.13 -0.42
CA GLY A 29 17.21 41.10 -0.71
C GLY A 29 17.38 40.10 0.43
N ILE A 30 17.40 40.59 1.68
CA ILE A 30 17.53 39.71 2.86
C ILE A 30 16.26 38.87 3.03
N ILE A 31 15.07 39.47 2.89
CA ILE A 31 13.79 38.78 3.04
C ILE A 31 13.66 37.65 2.00
N PHE A 32 13.96 37.95 0.74
CA PHE A 32 13.92 36.92 -0.30
C PHE A 32 15.00 35.84 -0.10
N GLY A 33 16.21 36.24 0.30
CA GLY A 33 17.27 35.27 0.58
C GLY A 33 16.92 34.29 1.69
N VAL A 34 16.47 34.81 2.83
CA VAL A 34 16.06 33.97 3.97
C VAL A 34 14.77 33.21 3.64
N GLY A 35 13.80 33.85 2.99
CA GLY A 35 12.56 33.20 2.57
C GLY A 35 12.79 32.02 1.61
N ALA A 36 13.72 32.17 0.65
CA ALA A 36 14.07 31.08 -0.27
C ALA A 36 14.69 29.88 0.47
N VAL A 37 15.58 30.12 1.44
CA VAL A 37 16.19 29.05 2.24
C VAL A 37 15.15 28.31 3.07
N ILE A 38 14.23 29.05 3.72
CA ILE A 38 13.14 28.46 4.53
C ILE A 38 12.22 27.64 3.62
N ALA A 39 11.84 28.16 2.46
CA ALA A 39 11.01 27.43 1.50
C ALA A 39 11.68 26.16 1.01
N MET A 40 12.97 26.21 0.70
CA MET A 40 13.73 25.03 0.27
C MET A 40 13.80 23.94 1.36
N LEU A 41 14.04 24.36 2.62
CA LEU A 41 14.06 23.43 3.75
C LEU A 41 12.66 22.80 4.01
N ALA A 42 11.61 23.60 3.89
CA ALA A 42 10.24 23.10 4.06
C ALA A 42 9.86 22.07 2.99
N ILE A 43 10.21 22.34 1.72
CA ILE A 43 9.98 21.40 0.62
C ILE A 43 10.82 20.13 0.81
N GLY A 44 12.09 20.27 1.21
CA GLY A 44 12.98 19.13 1.46
C GLY A 44 12.46 18.22 2.57
N ASN A 45 12.05 18.79 3.70
CA ASN A 45 11.48 18.03 4.80
C ASN A 45 10.14 17.36 4.42
N GLY A 46 9.29 18.05 3.68
CA GLY A 46 8.02 17.49 3.19
C GLY A 46 8.24 16.30 2.26
N ALA A 47 9.16 16.43 1.30
CA ALA A 47 9.52 15.33 0.39
C ALA A 47 10.12 14.14 1.13
N GLN A 48 10.98 14.38 2.11
CA GLN A 48 11.55 13.31 2.94
C GLN A 48 10.48 12.56 3.72
N GLN A 49 9.53 13.27 4.31
CA GLN A 49 8.43 12.66 5.07
C GLN A 49 7.53 11.82 4.15
N GLU A 50 7.21 12.32 2.96
CA GLU A 50 6.41 11.58 1.99
C GLU A 50 7.12 10.29 1.53
N ILE A 51 8.43 10.35 1.25
CA ILE A 51 9.22 9.15 0.90
C ILE A 51 9.21 8.14 2.06
N LEU A 52 9.37 8.59 3.30
CA LEU A 52 9.34 7.71 4.47
C LEU A 52 7.96 7.06 4.66
N GLU A 53 6.88 7.77 4.39
CA GLU A 53 5.54 7.20 4.42
C GLU A 53 5.34 6.15 3.31
N GLN A 54 5.83 6.42 2.10
CA GLN A 54 5.78 5.45 1.00
C GLN A 54 6.59 4.18 1.31
N ILE A 55 7.78 4.31 1.91
CA ILE A 55 8.59 3.16 2.33
C ILE A 55 7.88 2.36 3.42
N LYS A 56 7.21 3.00 4.38
CA LYS A 56 6.41 2.31 5.41
C LYS A 56 5.25 1.51 4.82
N LEU A 57 4.67 1.95 3.69
CA LEU A 57 3.59 1.23 3.01
C LEU A 57 4.06 -0.09 2.39
N VAL A 58 5.33 -0.17 1.99
CA VAL A 58 5.94 -1.41 1.45
C VAL A 58 6.27 -2.41 2.56
N GLY A 59 6.38 -1.93 3.82
CA GLY A 59 6.76 -2.76 4.97
C GLY A 59 8.27 -2.96 5.05
N VAL A 60 8.95 -2.08 5.78
CA VAL A 60 10.44 -2.01 5.84
C VAL A 60 11.10 -3.28 6.39
N ASN A 61 10.34 -4.10 7.14
CA ASN A 61 10.84 -5.31 7.78
C ASN A 61 10.17 -6.59 7.28
N ASN A 62 9.42 -6.51 6.18
CA ASN A 62 8.73 -7.68 5.64
C ASN A 62 9.58 -8.36 4.57
N ILE A 63 9.68 -9.67 4.66
CA ILE A 63 10.28 -10.51 3.63
C ILE A 63 9.13 -11.16 2.87
N VAL A 64 9.04 -10.91 1.57
CA VAL A 64 8.07 -11.56 0.68
C VAL A 64 8.73 -12.77 0.06
N ILE A 65 8.11 -13.92 0.19
CA ILE A 65 8.57 -15.18 -0.38
C ILE A 65 7.57 -15.58 -1.46
N GLU A 66 8.01 -15.61 -2.71
CA GLU A 66 7.21 -16.00 -3.85
C GLU A 66 7.76 -17.29 -4.47
N PRO A 67 6.88 -18.19 -4.94
CA PRO A 67 7.34 -19.37 -5.66
C PRO A 67 7.91 -18.94 -7.02
N ILE A 68 9.06 -19.46 -7.38
CA ILE A 68 9.59 -19.30 -8.73
C ILE A 68 8.83 -20.27 -9.63
N VAL A 69 7.88 -19.75 -10.39
CA VAL A 69 7.24 -20.50 -11.47
C VAL A 69 8.11 -20.32 -12.71
N GLU A 70 8.92 -21.31 -13.06
CA GLU A 70 9.58 -21.32 -14.37
C GLU A 70 8.47 -21.31 -15.43
N GLN A 71 8.29 -20.19 -16.11
CA GLN A 71 7.48 -20.14 -17.31
C GLN A 71 8.15 -21.06 -18.32
N GLU A 72 7.44 -22.07 -18.79
CA GLU A 72 7.85 -22.81 -19.98
C GLU A 72 7.94 -21.78 -21.12
N GLU A 73 9.15 -21.28 -21.40
CA GLU A 73 9.42 -20.71 -22.71
C GLU A 73 9.16 -21.85 -23.70
N GLU A 74 8.07 -21.75 -24.43
CA GLU A 74 7.85 -22.52 -25.66
C GLU A 74 8.97 -22.14 -26.63
N ASN A 75 10.16 -22.70 -26.42
CA ASN A 75 11.18 -22.71 -27.42
C ASN A 75 10.73 -23.73 -28.51
N LEU A 76 9.97 -23.19 -29.48
CA LEU A 76 9.79 -23.80 -30.78
C LEU A 76 11.13 -23.85 -31.52
N ASN A 77 12.04 -24.68 -31.07
CA ASN A 77 13.16 -25.14 -31.87
C ASN A 77 13.31 -26.63 -31.64
N GLU A 78 12.64 -27.37 -32.52
CA GLU A 78 12.95 -28.74 -32.79
C GLU A 78 14.42 -28.86 -33.23
N SER A 79 15.25 -29.42 -32.39
CA SER A 79 16.39 -30.20 -32.84
C SER A 79 16.64 -31.29 -31.83
N ALA A 80 16.43 -32.50 -32.32
CA ALA A 80 16.66 -33.77 -31.65
C ALA A 80 18.10 -33.84 -31.14
N ASP A 81 18.26 -34.04 -29.84
CA ASP A 81 19.30 -34.93 -29.34
C ASP A 81 18.82 -35.54 -28.01
N ASP A 82 18.83 -36.86 -28.00
CA ASP A 82 18.25 -37.77 -27.03
C ASP A 82 19.33 -38.04 -25.98
N SER A 83 19.47 -37.19 -24.97
CA SER A 83 20.25 -37.53 -23.78
C SER A 83 19.81 -36.68 -22.57
N GLU A 84 19.21 -37.38 -21.61
CA GLU A 84 18.97 -36.95 -20.22
C GLU A 84 18.07 -35.73 -20.02
N LYS A 85 16.78 -35.87 -20.37
CA LYS A 85 15.74 -35.08 -19.72
C LYS A 85 15.71 -35.43 -18.24
N GLU A 86 16.48 -34.72 -17.41
CA GLU A 86 16.19 -34.66 -15.99
C GLU A 86 14.72 -34.25 -15.85
N LYS A 87 13.89 -35.17 -15.32
CA LYS A 87 12.50 -34.90 -15.01
C LYS A 87 12.48 -33.71 -14.06
N LYS A 88 12.21 -32.52 -14.59
CA LYS A 88 12.01 -31.31 -13.76
C LYS A 88 11.00 -31.70 -12.71
N LYS A 89 11.39 -31.61 -11.44
CA LYS A 89 10.51 -31.88 -10.32
C LYS A 89 9.43 -30.80 -10.33
N PHE A 90 8.19 -31.21 -10.55
CA PHE A 90 7.03 -30.36 -10.45
C PHE A 90 7.02 -29.76 -9.01
N SER A 91 7.17 -28.45 -8.91
CA SER A 91 6.99 -27.72 -7.64
C SER A 91 5.52 -27.32 -7.53
N PRO A 92 4.77 -27.82 -6.53
CA PRO A 92 3.38 -27.43 -6.34
C PRO A 92 3.23 -25.97 -5.87
N GLY A 93 4.30 -25.20 -5.80
CA GLY A 93 4.35 -23.87 -5.22
C GLY A 93 4.43 -23.90 -3.68
N LEU A 94 4.20 -22.75 -3.06
CA LEU A 94 4.17 -22.62 -1.60
C LEU A 94 2.82 -23.09 -1.05
N THR A 95 2.86 -23.81 0.07
CA THR A 95 1.67 -24.30 0.77
C THR A 95 1.51 -23.60 2.12
N ILE A 96 0.31 -23.69 2.73
CA ILE A 96 0.08 -23.19 4.10
C ILE A 96 0.98 -23.90 5.12
N ARG A 97 1.33 -25.19 4.86
CA ARG A 97 2.25 -25.94 5.72
C ARG A 97 3.66 -25.39 5.67
N ASP A 98 4.12 -24.91 4.53
CA ASP A 98 5.43 -24.28 4.38
C ASP A 98 5.47 -22.97 5.18
N ALA A 99 4.39 -22.19 5.15
CA ALA A 99 4.27 -21.00 5.97
C ALA A 99 4.38 -21.31 7.48
N GLN A 100 3.73 -22.38 7.94
CA GLN A 100 3.83 -22.81 9.33
C GLN A 100 5.24 -23.32 9.67
N ALA A 101 5.85 -24.12 8.80
CA ALA A 101 7.19 -24.65 8.99
C ALA A 101 8.25 -23.53 9.10
N ILE A 102 8.09 -22.43 8.38
CA ILE A 102 8.99 -21.28 8.45
C ILE A 102 9.00 -20.68 9.88
N ILE A 103 7.83 -20.52 10.50
CA ILE A 103 7.78 -20.03 11.90
C ILE A 103 8.42 -21.01 12.87
N ASP A 104 8.14 -22.30 12.68
CA ASP A 104 8.62 -23.34 13.61
C ASP A 104 10.14 -23.50 13.54
N ILE A 105 10.75 -23.28 12.37
CA ILE A 105 12.20 -23.47 12.16
C ILE A 105 12.98 -22.19 12.48
N ILE A 106 12.41 -21.00 12.21
CA ILE A 106 13.14 -19.73 12.33
C ILE A 106 12.58 -18.89 13.48
N PRO A 107 13.18 -18.96 14.68
CA PRO A 107 12.63 -18.32 15.88
C PRO A 107 12.71 -16.78 15.86
N THR A 108 13.40 -16.19 14.89
CA THR A 108 13.49 -14.73 14.72
C THR A 108 12.27 -14.14 14.01
N ILE A 109 11.45 -14.97 13.37
CA ILE A 109 10.22 -14.53 12.71
C ILE A 109 9.13 -14.39 13.77
N GLN A 110 8.60 -13.18 13.90
CA GLN A 110 7.55 -12.88 14.88
C GLN A 110 6.16 -13.24 14.36
N GLU A 111 5.88 -12.90 13.11
CA GLU A 111 4.58 -13.14 12.47
C GLU A 111 4.78 -13.48 11.00
N ASN A 112 3.92 -14.34 10.45
CA ASN A 112 3.82 -14.56 9.02
C ASN A 112 2.37 -14.41 8.56
N SER A 113 2.19 -14.18 7.28
CA SER A 113 0.89 -14.15 6.65
C SER A 113 0.97 -14.77 5.27
N PRO A 114 0.50 -16.01 5.10
CA PRO A 114 0.28 -16.55 3.77
C PRO A 114 -0.79 -15.73 3.06
N GLU A 115 -0.56 -15.45 1.78
CA GLU A 115 -1.52 -14.78 0.91
C GLU A 115 -1.69 -15.52 -0.41
N ILE A 116 -2.90 -15.48 -0.96
CA ILE A 116 -3.23 -15.97 -2.30
C ILE A 116 -3.85 -14.81 -3.06
N ILE A 117 -3.27 -14.45 -4.20
CA ILE A 117 -3.73 -13.35 -5.03
C ILE A 117 -4.36 -13.91 -6.29
N LEU A 118 -5.63 -13.61 -6.51
CA LEU A 118 -6.36 -13.98 -7.73
C LEU A 118 -6.77 -12.73 -8.49
N ASP A 119 -6.34 -12.63 -9.74
CA ASP A 119 -6.84 -11.59 -10.65
C ASP A 119 -8.25 -11.94 -11.08
N THR A 120 -9.19 -11.07 -10.76
CA THR A 120 -10.61 -11.29 -10.99
C THR A 120 -11.36 -9.98 -11.25
N TYR A 121 -12.66 -10.00 -11.16
CA TYR A 121 -13.51 -8.83 -11.35
C TYR A 121 -14.65 -8.80 -10.35
N ILE A 122 -15.06 -7.59 -9.98
CA ILE A 122 -16.28 -7.35 -9.22
C ILE A 122 -17.39 -7.03 -10.19
N ILE A 123 -18.58 -7.60 -9.94
CA ILE A 123 -19.81 -7.25 -10.62
C ILE A 123 -20.86 -6.83 -9.59
N LYS A 124 -21.44 -5.65 -9.76
CA LYS A 124 -22.62 -5.20 -9.03
C LYS A 124 -23.42 -4.25 -9.89
N ARG A 125 -24.75 -4.46 -9.97
CA ARG A 125 -25.69 -3.60 -10.74
C ARG A 125 -25.26 -3.33 -12.18
N GLY A 126 -24.70 -4.35 -12.86
CA GLY A 126 -24.23 -4.23 -14.24
C GLY A 126 -22.86 -3.57 -14.42
N ILE A 127 -22.27 -3.03 -13.37
CA ILE A 127 -20.91 -2.48 -13.40
C ILE A 127 -19.93 -3.62 -13.17
N ARG A 128 -18.97 -3.78 -14.09
CA ARG A 128 -17.86 -4.74 -13.98
C ARG A 128 -16.54 -3.98 -13.92
N ARG A 129 -15.68 -4.32 -12.94
CA ARG A 129 -14.33 -3.76 -12.78
C ARG A 129 -13.35 -4.84 -12.39
N SER A 130 -12.14 -4.77 -12.95
CA SER A 130 -11.03 -5.61 -12.56
C SER A 130 -10.62 -5.29 -11.12
N THR A 131 -10.29 -6.33 -10.37
CA THR A 131 -9.86 -6.28 -8.98
C THR A 131 -8.95 -7.46 -8.69
N LYS A 132 -8.18 -7.37 -7.62
CA LYS A 132 -7.51 -8.53 -7.05
C LYS A 132 -8.29 -9.03 -5.84
N LEU A 133 -8.61 -10.32 -5.85
CA LEU A 133 -9.13 -11.02 -4.69
C LEU A 133 -7.96 -11.60 -3.92
N VAL A 134 -7.78 -11.15 -2.70
CA VAL A 134 -6.63 -11.51 -1.86
C VAL A 134 -7.12 -12.34 -0.68
N GLY A 135 -6.74 -13.61 -0.66
CA GLY A 135 -6.96 -14.49 0.49
C GLY A 135 -5.90 -14.27 1.54
N VAL A 136 -6.30 -13.87 2.72
CA VAL A 136 -5.40 -13.45 3.78
C VAL A 136 -5.77 -14.05 5.13
N THR A 137 -4.80 -14.01 6.04
CA THR A 137 -5.02 -14.21 7.47
C THR A 137 -5.21 -12.85 8.18
N PRO A 138 -5.77 -12.78 9.40
CA PRO A 138 -5.87 -11.51 10.14
C PRO A 138 -4.52 -10.84 10.38
N THR A 139 -3.45 -11.61 10.46
CA THR A 139 -2.08 -11.12 10.62
C THR A 139 -1.66 -10.22 9.47
N TYR A 140 -2.17 -10.45 8.27
CA TYR A 140 -1.91 -9.63 7.08
C TYR A 140 -2.18 -8.15 7.33
N PHE A 141 -3.33 -7.83 7.91
CA PHE A 141 -3.74 -6.44 8.16
C PHE A 141 -2.81 -5.74 9.17
N LYS A 142 -2.25 -6.49 10.12
CA LYS A 142 -1.25 -5.97 11.07
C LYS A 142 0.08 -5.71 10.38
N LEU A 143 0.58 -6.69 9.60
CA LEU A 143 1.85 -6.60 8.89
C LEU A 143 1.86 -5.47 7.85
N THR A 144 0.74 -5.28 7.15
CA THR A 144 0.58 -4.23 6.15
C THR A 144 0.07 -2.91 6.72
N THR A 145 -0.16 -2.84 8.06
CA THR A 145 -0.72 -1.65 8.73
C THR A 145 -2.01 -1.15 8.08
N PHE A 146 -2.91 -2.08 7.70
CA PHE A 146 -4.22 -1.74 7.21
C PHE A 146 -5.20 -1.50 8.37
N ASN A 147 -5.83 -0.34 8.38
CA ASN A 147 -6.89 0.00 9.30
C ASN A 147 -8.26 -0.15 8.64
N LEU A 148 -9.27 -0.45 9.47
CA LEU A 148 -10.66 -0.42 9.05
C LEU A 148 -11.23 0.99 9.22
N ALA A 149 -11.88 1.51 8.18
CA ALA A 149 -12.70 2.72 8.27
C ALA A 149 -14.08 2.41 8.83
N GLU A 150 -14.65 1.28 8.43
CA GLU A 150 -16.01 0.87 8.79
C GLU A 150 -16.10 -0.66 8.92
N GLY A 151 -17.01 -1.15 9.77
CA GLY A 151 -17.26 -2.58 9.93
C GLY A 151 -16.37 -3.28 10.95
N LYS A 152 -16.08 -4.56 10.70
CA LYS A 152 -15.34 -5.44 11.63
C LYS A 152 -14.36 -6.32 10.86
N MET A 153 -13.29 -6.73 11.55
CA MET A 153 -12.38 -7.76 11.06
C MET A 153 -13.08 -9.14 11.02
N PHE A 154 -12.49 -10.07 10.28
CA PHE A 154 -12.96 -11.45 10.23
C PHE A 154 -12.99 -12.07 11.62
N THR A 155 -14.09 -12.74 11.95
CA THR A 155 -14.19 -13.52 13.18
C THR A 155 -13.41 -14.84 13.05
N PRO A 156 -12.92 -15.41 14.15
CA PRO A 156 -12.22 -16.70 14.12
C PRO A 156 -13.06 -17.82 13.46
N GLU A 157 -14.36 -17.79 13.66
CA GLU A 157 -15.28 -18.74 13.05
C GLU A 157 -15.36 -18.58 11.52
N GLN A 158 -15.46 -17.34 11.03
CA GLN A 158 -15.47 -17.05 9.59
C GLN A 158 -14.17 -17.49 8.91
N ILE A 159 -13.04 -17.34 9.60
CA ILE A 159 -11.72 -17.76 9.10
C ILE A 159 -11.66 -19.28 9.02
N LEU A 160 -12.04 -19.98 10.10
CA LEU A 160 -11.97 -21.43 10.19
C LEU A 160 -12.87 -22.11 9.16
N LEU A 161 -14.11 -21.62 9.02
CA LEU A 161 -15.10 -22.17 8.10
C LEU A 161 -14.91 -21.73 6.64
N GLY A 162 -13.98 -20.81 6.37
CA GLY A 162 -13.83 -20.22 5.03
C GLY A 162 -15.12 -19.56 4.55
N SER A 163 -15.79 -18.79 5.43
CA SER A 163 -17.05 -18.14 5.11
C SER A 163 -16.91 -17.19 3.93
N PRO A 164 -17.95 -17.01 3.08
CA PRO A 164 -17.90 -16.13 1.90
C PRO A 164 -18.09 -14.67 2.32
N VAL A 165 -17.15 -14.16 3.10
CA VAL A 165 -17.12 -12.77 3.60
C VAL A 165 -15.92 -12.04 3.03
N CYS A 166 -16.03 -10.71 2.90
CA CYS A 166 -14.94 -9.90 2.42
C CYS A 166 -14.83 -8.54 3.12
N ILE A 167 -13.61 -8.03 3.14
CA ILE A 167 -13.27 -6.65 3.46
C ILE A 167 -12.87 -5.98 2.16
N ILE A 168 -13.41 -4.80 1.87
CA ILE A 168 -13.20 -4.12 0.60
C ILE A 168 -12.33 -2.87 0.79
N GLY A 169 -11.54 -2.53 -0.22
CA GLY A 169 -10.81 -1.27 -0.25
C GLY A 169 -11.74 -0.08 -0.54
N LYS A 170 -11.30 1.12 -0.17
CA LYS A 170 -12.12 2.35 -0.25
C LYS A 170 -12.61 2.67 -1.67
N ALA A 171 -11.79 2.44 -2.70
CA ALA A 171 -12.21 2.68 -4.08
C ALA A 171 -13.31 1.71 -4.54
N VAL A 172 -13.37 0.49 -3.98
CA VAL A 172 -14.47 -0.45 -4.22
C VAL A 172 -15.76 0.09 -3.60
N GLN A 173 -15.72 0.59 -2.36
CA GLN A 173 -16.86 1.24 -1.72
C GLN A 173 -17.38 2.39 -2.59
N THR A 174 -16.51 3.34 -2.95
CA THR A 174 -16.90 4.52 -3.71
C THR A 174 -17.53 4.19 -5.07
N LYS A 175 -17.00 3.15 -5.76
CA LYS A 175 -17.48 2.78 -7.11
C LYS A 175 -18.74 1.93 -7.10
N PHE A 176 -18.89 1.03 -6.14
CA PHE A 176 -19.98 0.05 -6.14
C PHE A 176 -21.09 0.36 -5.10
N PHE A 177 -20.81 1.22 -4.13
CA PHE A 177 -21.74 1.61 -3.06
C PHE A 177 -21.74 3.15 -2.84
N PRO A 178 -21.94 3.98 -3.88
CA PRO A 178 -21.78 5.43 -3.77
C PRO A 178 -22.74 6.09 -2.76
N THR A 179 -23.91 5.50 -2.56
CA THR A 179 -24.99 6.05 -1.70
C THR A 179 -25.50 5.05 -0.66
N GLU A 180 -24.91 3.86 -0.60
CA GLU A 180 -25.36 2.78 0.29
C GLU A 180 -24.24 2.42 1.27
N ASP A 181 -24.65 2.03 2.47
CA ASP A 181 -23.76 1.34 3.40
C ASP A 181 -23.39 -0.05 2.80
N PRO A 182 -22.11 -0.33 2.58
CA PRO A 182 -21.66 -1.60 2.04
C PRO A 182 -21.76 -2.76 3.04
N ILE A 183 -21.76 -2.49 4.36
CA ILE A 183 -21.72 -3.54 5.40
C ILE A 183 -22.99 -4.40 5.34
N GLY A 184 -22.81 -5.73 5.37
CA GLY A 184 -23.89 -6.71 5.24
C GLY A 184 -24.46 -6.84 3.82
N LYS A 185 -23.94 -6.11 2.84
CA LYS A 185 -24.33 -6.27 1.43
C LYS A 185 -23.43 -7.26 0.72
N THR A 186 -23.97 -7.87 -0.34
CA THR A 186 -23.21 -8.82 -1.15
C THR A 186 -22.66 -8.19 -2.43
N ILE A 187 -21.48 -8.62 -2.81
CA ILE A 187 -20.85 -8.32 -4.11
C ILE A 187 -20.48 -9.63 -4.79
N LYS A 188 -20.57 -9.66 -6.13
CA LYS A 188 -20.09 -10.80 -6.89
C LYS A 188 -18.63 -10.56 -7.25
N CYS A 189 -17.75 -11.42 -6.73
CA CYS A 189 -16.33 -11.39 -7.00
C CYS A 189 -15.95 -12.66 -7.76
N GLY A 190 -15.64 -12.53 -9.05
CA GLY A 190 -15.44 -13.68 -9.92
C GLY A 190 -16.69 -14.57 -10.01
N SER A 191 -16.54 -15.83 -9.61
CA SER A 191 -17.63 -16.82 -9.59
C SER A 191 -18.49 -16.78 -8.35
N GLN A 192 -18.03 -16.18 -7.25
CA GLN A 192 -18.65 -16.27 -5.92
C GLN A 192 -19.31 -14.96 -5.48
N TRP A 193 -20.33 -15.09 -4.62
CA TRP A 193 -20.93 -13.98 -3.88
C TRP A 193 -20.27 -13.87 -2.52
N LEU A 194 -19.79 -12.68 -2.18
CA LEU A 194 -19.14 -12.38 -0.91
C LEU A 194 -19.95 -11.31 -0.18
N GLU A 195 -20.14 -11.49 1.13
CA GLU A 195 -20.75 -10.49 2.01
C GLU A 195 -19.68 -9.53 2.52
N VAL A 196 -19.94 -8.24 2.43
CA VAL A 196 -19.02 -7.21 2.91
C VAL A 196 -19.16 -7.06 4.42
N VAL A 197 -18.10 -7.31 5.17
CA VAL A 197 -18.04 -7.18 6.64
C VAL A 197 -17.24 -5.98 7.11
N GLY A 198 -16.41 -5.41 6.25
CA GLY A 198 -15.60 -4.25 6.57
C GLY A 198 -15.13 -3.48 5.33
N VAL A 199 -14.73 -2.24 5.56
CA VAL A 199 -14.13 -1.35 4.57
C VAL A 199 -12.82 -0.83 5.12
N LEU A 200 -11.76 -0.88 4.34
CA LEU A 200 -10.45 -0.35 4.70
C LEU A 200 -10.41 1.18 4.57
N GLU A 201 -9.56 1.79 5.37
CA GLU A 201 -9.19 3.19 5.18
C GLU A 201 -8.52 3.40 3.81
N GLU A 202 -8.74 4.59 3.25
CA GLU A 202 -8.12 4.95 1.98
C GLU A 202 -6.61 5.12 2.14
N ARG A 203 -5.85 4.51 1.24
CA ARG A 203 -4.42 4.74 1.12
C ARG A 203 -4.13 5.64 -0.06
N TYR A 204 -3.56 6.81 0.23
CA TYR A 204 -3.10 7.73 -0.79
C TYR A 204 -1.72 7.31 -1.28
N ILE A 205 -1.71 6.61 -2.41
CA ILE A 205 -0.48 6.28 -3.13
C ILE A 205 -0.56 7.01 -4.45
N SER A 206 0.45 7.85 -4.77
CA SER A 206 0.44 8.56 -6.04
C SER A 206 0.58 7.56 -7.19
N GLU A 207 -0.11 7.82 -8.32
CA GLU A 207 -0.03 6.97 -9.52
C GLU A 207 1.42 6.78 -9.99
N LYS A 208 2.25 7.82 -9.89
CA LYS A 208 3.68 7.75 -10.22
C LYS A 208 4.46 6.82 -9.30
N SER A 209 4.10 6.78 -8.00
CA SER A 209 4.75 5.87 -7.05
C SER A 209 4.31 4.42 -7.28
N MET A 210 3.07 4.18 -7.67
CA MET A 210 2.61 2.84 -8.05
C MET A 210 3.36 2.31 -9.27
N GLU A 211 3.54 3.14 -10.28
CA GLU A 211 4.23 2.76 -11.53
C GLU A 211 5.73 2.53 -11.31
N ASN A 212 6.40 3.43 -10.57
CA ASN A 212 7.85 3.37 -10.34
C ASN A 212 8.28 2.27 -9.36
N LEU A 213 7.45 1.96 -8.38
CA LEU A 213 7.75 0.99 -7.32
C LEU A 213 7.06 -0.36 -7.54
N GLY A 214 6.25 -0.51 -8.60
CA GLY A 214 5.47 -1.72 -8.84
C GLY A 214 4.42 -2.00 -7.76
N ILE A 215 4.02 -0.98 -6.99
CA ILE A 215 3.04 -1.13 -5.91
C ILE A 215 1.65 -1.20 -6.50
N ARG A 216 0.89 -2.25 -6.12
CA ARG A 216 -0.50 -2.41 -6.56
C ARG A 216 -1.45 -1.41 -5.90
N ASN A 217 -2.58 -1.13 -6.53
CA ASN A 217 -3.62 -0.26 -5.98
C ASN A 217 -4.47 -1.03 -4.96
N PHE A 218 -4.06 -1.02 -3.71
CA PHE A 218 -4.76 -1.67 -2.59
C PHE A 218 -6.20 -1.18 -2.36
N ASN A 219 -6.52 0.05 -2.79
CA ASN A 219 -7.87 0.60 -2.64
C ASN A 219 -8.92 -0.11 -3.51
N MET A 220 -8.48 -0.80 -4.58
CA MET A 220 -9.36 -1.57 -5.46
C MET A 220 -9.39 -3.07 -5.12
N ASP A 221 -8.64 -3.52 -4.13
CA ASP A 221 -8.56 -4.92 -3.75
C ASP A 221 -9.75 -5.35 -2.88
N VAL A 222 -10.03 -6.65 -2.93
CA VAL A 222 -11.02 -7.33 -2.09
C VAL A 222 -10.29 -8.39 -1.27
N TYR A 223 -10.43 -8.35 0.04
CA TYR A 223 -9.79 -9.27 0.96
C TYR A 223 -10.79 -10.27 1.48
N THR A 224 -10.42 -11.54 1.57
CA THR A 224 -11.26 -12.63 2.08
C THR A 224 -10.41 -13.57 2.92
N PRO A 225 -10.98 -14.35 3.85
CA PRO A 225 -10.21 -15.38 4.54
C PRO A 225 -9.55 -16.34 3.55
N ILE A 226 -8.28 -16.68 3.75
CA ILE A 226 -7.52 -17.56 2.86
C ILE A 226 -8.22 -18.90 2.61
N GLN A 227 -8.86 -19.45 3.65
CA GLN A 227 -9.64 -20.68 3.56
C GLN A 227 -10.83 -20.57 2.59
N SER A 228 -11.43 -19.36 2.49
CA SER A 228 -12.50 -19.12 1.53
C SER A 228 -12.03 -19.26 0.08
N ILE A 229 -10.80 -18.83 -0.22
CA ILE A 229 -10.22 -19.01 -1.56
C ILE A 229 -9.94 -20.49 -1.84
N LEU A 230 -9.28 -21.18 -0.92
CA LEU A 230 -8.91 -22.59 -1.10
C LEU A 230 -10.14 -23.49 -1.33
N ILE A 231 -11.23 -23.23 -0.59
CA ILE A 231 -12.46 -24.04 -0.68
C ILE A 231 -13.28 -23.69 -1.92
N ARG A 232 -13.36 -22.41 -2.31
CA ARG A 232 -14.38 -21.92 -3.27
C ARG A 232 -13.82 -21.56 -4.65
N TYR A 233 -12.56 -21.20 -4.74
CA TYR A 233 -11.96 -20.75 -5.99
C TYR A 233 -10.94 -21.76 -6.54
N GLU A 234 -10.14 -22.37 -5.66
CA GLU A 234 -9.13 -23.35 -6.10
C GLU A 234 -9.57 -24.80 -5.96
N ASN A 235 -10.64 -25.07 -5.20
CA ASN A 235 -11.20 -26.41 -4.98
C ASN A 235 -10.17 -27.44 -4.47
N ARG A 236 -9.29 -26.98 -3.55
CA ARG A 236 -8.23 -27.78 -2.92
C ARG A 236 -8.54 -28.10 -1.47
#